data_950c3a128e72dda96c066add9c7b94fe
#
_entry.id   950c3a128e72dda96c066add9c7b94fe
#
_cell.length_a   1.000
_cell.length_b   1.000
_cell.length_c   1.000
_cell.angle_alpha   90.00
_cell.angle_beta   90.00
_cell.angle_gamma   90.00
#
_symmetry.space_group_name_H-M   'P 1'
#
loop_
_entity.id
_entity.type
_entity.pdbx_description
1 polymer ?
#
loop_
_entity_poly.entity_id
_entity_poly.type
_entity_poly.pdbx_seq_one_letter_code
_entity_poly.pdbx_strand_id
1 'polypeptide(L)'
;PQPVWEDILRAKPLGSTLARLKPLSEKQMLTLDSISEPEIKKALTVKNKEVMDLLAESANKTGYTVCQLDTAVTADGLLAVVTRPYRGKVVLIDMWNTWCGPCMRAMNSLKPVKEELKDVVYVYIADESSPEGKWKITIPDIHGIHYRITNEQSSALGKLYEYPGIPTYFVIDREGKLSYKVTGFPGAEVMKEELL
;
A
#
# COMPACT_ATOMS: atom_id res chain seq x y z
N PRO A 1 -43.60 -6.55 -10.08
CA PRO A 1 -42.51 -6.32 -9.13
C PRO A 1 -41.36 -7.28 -9.46
N GLN A 2 -40.12 -6.76 -9.58
CA GLN A 2 -38.95 -7.61 -9.76
C GLN A 2 -38.79 -8.49 -8.50
N PRO A 3 -38.40 -9.76 -8.67
CA PRO A 3 -38.12 -10.61 -7.52
C PRO A 3 -36.88 -10.10 -6.76
N VAL A 4 -36.91 -10.09 -5.44
CA VAL A 4 -35.80 -9.60 -4.57
C VAL A 4 -34.47 -10.30 -4.86
N TRP A 5 -34.49 -11.57 -5.28
CA TRP A 5 -33.26 -12.31 -5.63
C TRP A 5 -32.49 -11.69 -6.82
N GLU A 6 -33.17 -11.05 -7.77
CA GLU A 6 -32.51 -10.33 -8.87
C GLU A 6 -31.74 -9.12 -8.33
N ASP A 7 -32.32 -8.37 -7.41
CA ASP A 7 -31.67 -7.24 -6.76
C ASP A 7 -30.45 -7.70 -5.92
N ILE A 8 -30.54 -8.85 -5.25
CA ILE A 8 -29.40 -9.46 -4.55
C ILE A 8 -28.26 -9.79 -5.53
N LEU A 9 -28.57 -10.38 -6.69
CA LEU A 9 -27.55 -10.68 -7.70
C LEU A 9 -26.86 -9.41 -8.23
N ARG A 10 -27.61 -8.34 -8.46
CA ARG A 10 -27.06 -7.02 -8.87
C ARG A 10 -26.26 -6.36 -7.76
N ALA A 11 -26.68 -6.49 -6.51
CA ALA A 11 -26.02 -5.91 -5.34
C ALA A 11 -24.65 -6.55 -5.03
N LYS A 12 -24.51 -7.86 -5.27
CA LYS A 12 -23.31 -8.62 -4.90
C LYS A 12 -22.01 -8.05 -5.47
N PRO A 13 -21.87 -7.75 -6.78
CA PRO A 13 -20.65 -7.13 -7.31
C PRO A 13 -20.42 -5.71 -6.78
N LEU A 14 -21.48 -4.93 -6.51
CA LEU A 14 -21.38 -3.60 -5.93
C LEU A 14 -20.82 -3.68 -4.50
N GLY A 15 -21.39 -4.57 -3.68
CA GLY A 15 -20.90 -4.83 -2.33
C GLY A 15 -19.45 -5.30 -2.30
N SER A 16 -19.05 -6.16 -3.24
CA SER A 16 -17.65 -6.61 -3.37
C SER A 16 -16.69 -5.46 -3.72
N THR A 17 -17.11 -4.53 -4.57
CA THR A 17 -16.33 -3.31 -4.90
C THR A 17 -16.15 -2.44 -3.65
N LEU A 18 -17.23 -2.18 -2.92
CA LEU A 18 -17.22 -1.35 -1.72
C LEU A 18 -16.44 -2.00 -0.56
N ALA A 19 -16.48 -3.33 -0.43
CA ALA A 19 -15.70 -4.07 0.56
C ALA A 19 -14.18 -3.92 0.34
N ARG A 20 -13.75 -3.64 -0.90
CA ARG A 20 -12.36 -3.33 -1.24
C ARG A 20 -12.03 -1.84 -1.09
N LEU A 21 -12.91 -1.07 -0.47
CA LEU A 21 -12.80 0.39 -0.31
C LEU A 21 -12.59 1.11 -1.66
N LYS A 22 -13.29 0.65 -2.68
CA LYS A 22 -13.32 1.27 -4.00
C LYS A 22 -14.71 1.89 -4.20
N PRO A 23 -14.81 3.20 -4.51
CA PRO A 23 -16.10 3.81 -4.85
C PRO A 23 -16.72 3.16 -6.10
N LEU A 24 -18.03 3.18 -6.16
CA LEU A 24 -18.74 2.67 -7.34
C LEU A 24 -18.44 3.57 -8.55
N SER A 25 -18.13 2.94 -9.69
CA SER A 25 -18.01 3.62 -10.98
C SER A 25 -19.38 4.08 -11.49
N GLU A 26 -19.40 4.99 -12.49
CA GLU A 26 -20.63 5.45 -13.14
C GLU A 26 -21.51 4.29 -13.59
N LYS A 27 -20.92 3.29 -14.25
CA LYS A 27 -21.65 2.05 -14.66
C LYS A 27 -22.23 1.31 -13.47
N GLN A 28 -21.52 1.23 -12.37
CA GLN A 28 -22.01 0.58 -11.14
C GLN A 28 -23.08 1.41 -10.43
N MET A 29 -23.03 2.74 -10.52
CA MET A 29 -24.10 3.61 -10.04
C MET A 29 -25.40 3.40 -10.81
N LEU A 30 -25.35 3.25 -12.14
CA LEU A 30 -26.52 2.87 -12.94
C LEU A 30 -27.10 1.53 -12.51
N THR A 31 -26.24 0.55 -12.17
CA THR A 31 -26.69 -0.74 -11.63
C THR A 31 -27.35 -0.55 -10.26
N LEU A 32 -26.77 0.26 -9.37
CA LEU A 32 -27.36 0.60 -8.07
C LEU A 32 -28.74 1.24 -8.23
N ASP A 33 -28.87 2.15 -9.19
CA ASP A 33 -30.16 2.83 -9.47
C ASP A 33 -31.24 1.88 -9.95
N SER A 34 -30.86 0.79 -10.63
CA SER A 34 -31.79 -0.24 -11.10
C SER A 34 -32.28 -1.22 -10.02
N ILE A 35 -31.71 -1.16 -8.82
CA ILE A 35 -32.16 -1.97 -7.66
C ILE A 35 -33.50 -1.42 -7.16
N SER A 36 -34.50 -2.29 -7.11
CA SER A 36 -35.86 -1.93 -6.70
C SER A 36 -36.08 -2.06 -5.19
N GLU A 37 -35.34 -2.99 -4.53
CA GLU A 37 -35.46 -3.21 -3.09
C GLU A 37 -34.84 -2.04 -2.30
N PRO A 38 -35.67 -1.25 -1.54
CA PRO A 38 -35.20 -0.01 -0.94
C PRO A 38 -34.08 -0.19 0.08
N GLU A 39 -34.12 -1.26 0.89
CA GLU A 39 -33.13 -1.48 1.94
C GLU A 39 -31.77 -1.87 1.35
N ILE A 40 -31.75 -2.68 0.29
CA ILE A 40 -30.51 -3.03 -0.42
C ILE A 40 -29.90 -1.77 -1.05
N LYS A 41 -30.70 -0.99 -1.76
CA LYS A 41 -30.27 0.26 -2.40
C LYS A 41 -29.71 1.25 -1.40
N LYS A 42 -30.42 1.47 -0.30
CA LYS A 42 -30.02 2.36 0.79
C LYS A 42 -28.70 1.92 1.41
N ALA A 43 -28.55 0.63 1.76
CA ALA A 43 -27.32 0.10 2.37
C ALA A 43 -26.10 0.33 1.47
N LEU A 44 -26.21 0.05 0.16
CA LEU A 44 -25.12 0.26 -0.81
C LEU A 44 -24.83 1.75 -1.02
N THR A 45 -25.83 2.61 -1.06
CA THR A 45 -25.66 4.07 -1.20
C THR A 45 -24.91 4.64 0.01
N VAL A 46 -25.32 4.28 1.23
CA VAL A 46 -24.64 4.69 2.46
C VAL A 46 -23.21 4.20 2.46
N LYS A 47 -23.00 2.93 2.13
CA LYS A 47 -21.65 2.35 2.08
C LYS A 47 -20.75 3.01 1.04
N ASN A 48 -21.28 3.34 -0.14
CA ASN A 48 -20.52 4.07 -1.16
C ASN A 48 -20.10 5.45 -0.66
N LYS A 49 -21.02 6.18 0.00
CA LYS A 49 -20.69 7.47 0.61
C LYS A 49 -19.60 7.34 1.67
N GLU A 50 -19.70 6.38 2.59
CA GLU A 50 -18.68 6.11 3.62
C GLU A 50 -17.29 5.87 3.00
N VAL A 51 -17.23 5.08 1.91
CA VAL A 51 -15.96 4.80 1.21
C VAL A 51 -15.40 6.09 0.59
N MET A 52 -16.24 6.91 -0.03
CA MET A 52 -15.80 8.19 -0.61
C MET A 52 -15.30 9.17 0.46
N ASP A 53 -16.03 9.31 1.56
CA ASP A 53 -15.68 10.19 2.67
C ASP A 53 -14.33 9.75 3.31
N LEU A 54 -14.15 8.46 3.53
CA LEU A 54 -12.92 7.89 4.08
C LEU A 54 -11.70 8.14 3.19
N LEU A 55 -11.86 7.98 1.88
CA LEU A 55 -10.78 8.25 0.91
C LEU A 55 -10.46 9.74 0.84
N ALA A 56 -11.47 10.61 0.88
CA ALA A 56 -11.29 12.05 0.90
C ALA A 56 -10.57 12.53 2.17
N GLU A 57 -10.97 12.02 3.33
CA GLU A 57 -10.28 12.29 4.61
C GLU A 57 -8.82 11.86 4.57
N SER A 58 -8.56 10.65 4.08
CA SER A 58 -7.20 10.11 3.95
C SER A 58 -6.34 10.94 3.00
N ALA A 59 -6.89 11.43 1.90
CA ALA A 59 -6.18 12.26 0.92
C ALA A 59 -5.77 13.64 1.47
N ASN A 60 -6.42 14.12 2.53
CA ASN A 60 -6.08 15.40 3.17
C ASN A 60 -4.92 15.30 4.19
N LYS A 61 -4.49 14.09 4.54
CA LYS A 61 -3.34 13.88 5.43
C LYS A 61 -2.04 14.24 4.72
N THR A 62 -1.03 14.61 5.48
CA THR A 62 0.31 15.01 4.99
C THR A 62 1.40 14.10 5.56
N GLY A 63 2.64 14.27 5.09
CA GLY A 63 3.79 13.48 5.58
C GLY A 63 4.07 12.23 4.77
N TYR A 64 3.32 11.99 3.69
CA TYR A 64 3.56 10.89 2.77
C TYR A 64 3.56 11.36 1.31
N THR A 65 4.24 10.63 0.45
CA THR A 65 4.27 10.88 -1.00
C THR A 65 4.02 9.57 -1.74
N VAL A 66 3.13 9.61 -2.71
CA VAL A 66 2.88 8.47 -3.61
C VAL A 66 3.63 8.69 -4.90
N CYS A 67 4.50 7.74 -5.24
CA CYS A 67 5.25 7.74 -6.49
C CYS A 67 4.76 6.63 -7.42
N GLN A 68 4.73 6.92 -8.70
CA GLN A 68 4.43 5.93 -9.73
C GLN A 68 5.72 5.23 -10.15
N LEU A 69 5.64 3.92 -10.34
CA LEU A 69 6.69 3.13 -10.95
C LEU A 69 6.17 2.54 -12.26
N ASP A 70 6.96 2.66 -13.32
CA ASP A 70 6.63 2.06 -14.60
C ASP A 70 6.63 0.52 -14.45
N THR A 71 5.61 -0.13 -14.96
CA THR A 71 5.48 -1.58 -14.95
C THR A 71 6.55 -2.27 -15.82
N ALA A 72 7.18 -1.53 -16.74
CA ALA A 72 8.31 -2.02 -17.54
C ALA A 72 9.63 -2.07 -16.75
N VAL A 73 9.71 -1.48 -15.55
CA VAL A 73 10.89 -1.56 -14.70
C VAL A 73 11.08 -3.00 -14.21
N THR A 74 12.21 -3.57 -14.57
CA THR A 74 12.57 -4.94 -14.19
C THR A 74 13.08 -5.02 -12.75
N ALA A 75 13.05 -6.20 -12.14
CA ALA A 75 13.40 -6.38 -10.74
C ALA A 75 14.84 -5.94 -10.40
N ASP A 76 15.79 -6.18 -11.29
CA ASP A 76 17.19 -5.76 -11.14
C ASP A 76 17.38 -4.25 -11.13
N GLY A 77 16.53 -3.51 -11.85
CA GLY A 77 16.54 -2.04 -11.87
C GLY A 77 15.69 -1.38 -10.80
N LEU A 78 14.76 -2.10 -10.19
CA LEU A 78 13.69 -1.52 -9.36
C LEU A 78 14.24 -0.76 -8.16
N LEU A 79 15.11 -1.38 -7.35
CA LEU A 79 15.70 -0.71 -6.18
C LEU A 79 16.50 0.53 -6.60
N ALA A 80 17.24 0.45 -7.70
CA ALA A 80 17.99 1.58 -8.22
C ALA A 80 17.08 2.72 -8.70
N VAL A 81 15.98 2.41 -9.36
CA VAL A 81 15.02 3.42 -9.83
C VAL A 81 14.37 4.16 -8.66
N VAL A 82 13.88 3.43 -7.63
CA VAL A 82 13.19 4.05 -6.49
C VAL A 82 14.14 4.84 -5.58
N THR A 83 15.43 4.53 -5.57
CA THR A 83 16.43 5.21 -4.72
C THR A 83 17.24 6.29 -5.44
N ARG A 84 17.28 6.28 -6.78
CA ARG A 84 18.04 7.26 -7.58
C ARG A 84 17.80 8.72 -7.21
N PRO A 85 16.56 9.18 -6.89
CA PRO A 85 16.31 10.56 -6.49
C PRO A 85 16.99 10.96 -5.17
N TYR A 86 17.45 9.99 -4.38
CA TYR A 86 17.93 10.16 -3.00
C TYR A 86 19.43 9.86 -2.87
N ARG A 87 20.18 9.92 -3.96
CA ARG A 87 21.65 9.80 -3.94
C ARG A 87 22.27 10.77 -2.92
N GLY A 88 23.24 10.29 -2.17
CA GLY A 88 23.86 11.03 -1.07
C GLY A 88 23.15 10.85 0.28
N LYS A 89 22.02 10.14 0.31
CA LYS A 89 21.30 9.78 1.54
C LYS A 89 21.23 8.27 1.71
N VAL A 90 21.12 7.84 2.98
CA VAL A 90 20.75 6.45 3.29
C VAL A 90 19.28 6.27 3.02
N VAL A 91 18.89 5.19 2.39
CA VAL A 91 17.50 4.86 2.08
C VAL A 91 17.13 3.52 2.70
N LEU A 92 16.12 3.51 3.55
CA LEU A 92 15.47 2.27 4.01
C LEU A 92 14.30 1.95 3.09
N ILE A 93 14.33 0.81 2.44
CA ILE A 93 13.20 0.26 1.70
C ILE A 93 12.55 -0.82 2.55
N ASP A 94 11.24 -0.68 2.82
CA ASP A 94 10.40 -1.62 3.55
C ASP A 94 9.40 -2.27 2.57
N MET A 95 9.57 -3.57 2.33
CA MET A 95 8.61 -4.38 1.55
C MET A 95 7.49 -4.83 2.47
N TRP A 96 6.28 -4.39 2.19
CA TRP A 96 5.13 -4.61 3.07
C TRP A 96 3.82 -4.77 2.30
N ASN A 97 2.75 -5.15 2.98
CA ASN A 97 1.39 -5.13 2.44
C ASN A 97 0.37 -4.82 3.54
N THR A 98 -0.81 -4.34 3.18
CA THR A 98 -1.87 -3.92 4.11
C THR A 98 -2.42 -5.04 4.98
N TRP A 99 -2.25 -6.28 4.57
CA TRP A 99 -2.63 -7.49 5.32
C TRP A 99 -1.50 -8.03 6.22
N CYS A 100 -0.29 -7.48 6.11
CA CYS A 100 0.88 -7.93 6.85
C CYS A 100 0.90 -7.36 8.27
N GLY A 101 0.32 -8.07 9.23
CA GLY A 101 0.33 -7.68 10.65
C GLY A 101 1.74 -7.46 11.23
N PRO A 102 2.71 -8.36 10.99
CA PRO A 102 4.10 -8.15 11.41
C PRO A 102 4.71 -6.86 10.87
N CYS A 103 4.45 -6.51 9.59
CA CYS A 103 4.94 -5.26 8.99
C CYS A 103 4.41 -4.03 9.75
N MET A 104 3.12 -4.00 10.07
CA MET A 104 2.52 -2.89 10.80
C MET A 104 3.10 -2.73 12.20
N ARG A 105 3.37 -3.84 12.90
CA ARG A 105 4.04 -3.80 14.22
C ARG A 105 5.47 -3.27 14.10
N ALA A 106 6.23 -3.72 13.12
CA ALA A 106 7.59 -3.25 12.87
C ALA A 106 7.64 -1.75 12.56
N MET A 107 6.75 -1.24 11.69
CA MET A 107 6.64 0.18 11.38
C MET A 107 6.36 1.02 12.65
N ASN A 108 5.49 0.51 13.55
CA ASN A 108 5.24 1.20 14.83
C ASN A 108 6.49 1.21 15.72
N SER A 109 7.25 0.13 15.77
CA SER A 109 8.50 0.03 16.54
C SER A 109 9.61 0.91 15.95
N LEU A 110 9.59 1.21 14.65
CA LEU A 110 10.56 2.09 13.99
C LEU A 110 10.24 3.59 14.12
N LYS A 111 9.07 3.98 14.63
CA LYS A 111 8.71 5.41 14.78
C LYS A 111 9.76 6.24 15.51
N PRO A 112 10.30 5.81 16.69
CA PRO A 112 11.33 6.56 17.37
C PRO A 112 12.62 6.71 16.55
N VAL A 113 13.03 5.65 15.84
CA VAL A 113 14.20 5.66 14.96
C VAL A 113 14.01 6.68 13.83
N LYS A 114 12.82 6.74 13.24
CA LYS A 114 12.48 7.72 12.19
C LYS A 114 12.52 9.17 12.70
N GLU A 115 12.10 9.40 13.94
CA GLU A 115 12.15 10.72 14.56
C GLU A 115 13.59 11.17 14.86
N GLU A 116 14.47 10.21 15.16
CA GLU A 116 15.88 10.46 15.42
C GLU A 116 16.69 10.62 14.11
N LEU A 117 16.47 9.70 13.13
CA LEU A 117 17.21 9.64 11.87
C LEU A 117 16.47 10.35 10.73
N LYS A 118 16.25 11.66 10.84
CA LYS A 118 15.49 12.46 9.87
C LYS A 118 16.16 12.58 8.49
N ASP A 119 17.46 12.35 8.40
CA ASP A 119 18.20 12.39 7.13
C ASP A 119 18.07 11.10 6.32
N VAL A 120 17.60 10.01 6.94
CA VAL A 120 17.29 8.76 6.26
C VAL A 120 16.00 8.91 5.47
N VAL A 121 15.99 8.41 4.26
CA VAL A 121 14.80 8.37 3.40
C VAL A 121 14.09 7.03 3.62
N TYR A 122 12.81 7.07 3.94
CA TYR A 122 11.98 5.89 4.17
C TYR A 122 11.08 5.64 2.99
N VAL A 123 11.31 4.54 2.29
CA VAL A 123 10.56 4.09 1.10
C VAL A 123 9.78 2.84 1.46
N TYR A 124 8.50 2.82 1.16
CA TYR A 124 7.58 1.72 1.41
C TYR A 124 7.07 1.16 0.09
N ILE A 125 7.28 -0.12 -0.16
CA ILE A 125 6.85 -0.77 -1.39
C ILE A 125 5.83 -1.85 -1.04
N ALA A 126 4.62 -1.70 -1.57
CA ALA A 126 3.56 -2.70 -1.50
C ALA A 126 3.26 -3.23 -2.91
N ASP A 127 2.71 -4.42 -3.00
CA ASP A 127 2.25 -4.98 -4.27
C ASP A 127 0.71 -4.98 -4.39
N GLU A 128 0.22 -5.49 -5.51
CA GLU A 128 -1.22 -5.53 -5.83
C GLU A 128 -2.03 -6.47 -4.94
N SER A 129 -1.41 -7.33 -4.13
CA SER A 129 -2.12 -8.12 -3.12
C SER A 129 -2.72 -7.25 -2.02
N SER A 130 -2.20 -6.04 -1.84
CA SER A 130 -2.87 -4.97 -1.08
C SER A 130 -4.00 -4.38 -1.93
N PRO A 131 -5.29 -4.51 -1.55
CA PRO A 131 -6.37 -3.83 -2.25
C PRO A 131 -6.09 -2.32 -2.31
N GLU A 132 -6.21 -1.73 -3.50
CA GLU A 132 -5.81 -0.34 -3.75
C GLU A 132 -6.48 0.66 -2.80
N GLY A 133 -7.79 0.50 -2.56
CA GLY A 133 -8.53 1.36 -1.64
C GLY A 133 -8.01 1.26 -0.21
N LYS A 134 -7.72 0.02 0.26
CA LYS A 134 -7.15 -0.18 1.59
C LYS A 134 -5.74 0.39 1.70
N TRP A 135 -4.93 0.23 0.67
CA TRP A 135 -3.59 0.82 0.62
C TRP A 135 -3.68 2.36 0.71
N LYS A 136 -4.56 3.00 -0.07
CA LYS A 136 -4.76 4.46 -0.08
C LYS A 136 -5.18 5.04 1.26
N ILE A 137 -5.99 4.33 2.05
CA ILE A 137 -6.38 4.81 3.39
C ILE A 137 -5.35 4.49 4.48
N THR A 138 -4.41 3.57 4.22
CA THR A 138 -3.40 3.15 5.20
C THR A 138 -2.14 4.00 5.11
N ILE A 139 -1.65 4.29 3.90
CA ILE A 139 -0.37 4.97 3.70
C ILE A 139 -0.29 6.40 4.28
N PRO A 140 -1.39 7.17 4.40
CA PRO A 140 -1.33 8.50 5.03
C PRO A 140 -0.88 8.50 6.50
N ASP A 141 -1.01 7.36 7.18
CA ASP A 141 -0.53 7.19 8.57
C ASP A 141 0.91 6.63 8.64
N ILE A 142 1.51 6.40 7.47
CA ILE A 142 2.89 5.89 7.33
C ILE A 142 3.71 6.96 6.59
N HIS A 143 4.32 7.87 7.35
CA HIS A 143 5.11 8.95 6.76
C HIS A 143 6.28 8.40 5.95
N GLY A 144 6.45 8.89 4.72
CA GLY A 144 7.50 8.47 3.80
C GLY A 144 7.04 8.41 2.35
N ILE A 145 7.77 7.67 1.54
CA ILE A 145 7.59 7.57 0.11
C ILE A 145 7.01 6.20 -0.22
N HIS A 146 5.90 6.18 -0.93
CA HIS A 146 5.14 4.97 -1.19
C HIS A 146 5.12 4.64 -2.67
N TYR A 147 5.48 3.40 -2.98
CA TYR A 147 5.30 2.79 -4.28
C TYR A 147 4.33 1.61 -4.19
N ARG A 148 3.59 1.40 -5.26
CA ARG A 148 2.78 0.21 -5.45
C ARG A 148 3.20 -0.46 -6.74
N ILE A 149 3.72 -1.69 -6.63
CA ILE A 149 4.27 -2.46 -7.74
C ILE A 149 3.32 -3.59 -8.14
N THR A 150 3.54 -4.18 -9.33
CA THR A 150 2.76 -5.34 -9.75
C THR A 150 3.16 -6.60 -8.97
N ASN A 151 2.28 -7.60 -8.97
CA ASN A 151 2.60 -8.89 -8.37
C ASN A 151 3.77 -9.58 -9.09
N GLU A 152 3.92 -9.37 -10.40
CA GLU A 152 5.03 -9.87 -11.20
C GLU A 152 6.35 -9.23 -10.75
N GLN A 153 6.38 -7.90 -10.58
CA GLN A 153 7.56 -7.18 -10.08
C GLN A 153 7.93 -7.64 -8.67
N SER A 154 6.93 -7.81 -7.78
CA SER A 154 7.14 -8.29 -6.41
C SER A 154 7.72 -9.72 -6.40
N SER A 155 7.15 -10.62 -7.19
CA SER A 155 7.63 -12.00 -7.32
C SER A 155 9.06 -12.05 -7.90
N ALA A 156 9.35 -11.24 -8.91
CA ALA A 156 10.68 -11.17 -9.50
C ALA A 156 11.74 -10.63 -8.54
N LEU A 157 11.38 -9.59 -7.74
CA LEU A 157 12.24 -9.10 -6.65
C LEU A 157 12.51 -10.17 -5.61
N GLY A 158 11.46 -10.90 -5.19
CA GLY A 158 11.60 -11.98 -4.21
C GLY A 158 12.58 -13.06 -4.66
N LYS A 159 12.55 -13.40 -5.94
CA LYS A 159 13.50 -14.36 -6.54
C LYS A 159 14.91 -13.80 -6.65
N LEU A 160 15.04 -12.56 -7.14
CA LEU A 160 16.34 -11.92 -7.37
C LEU A 160 17.12 -11.71 -6.07
N TYR A 161 16.42 -11.25 -5.03
CA TYR A 161 17.03 -10.95 -3.73
C TYR A 161 16.84 -12.07 -2.70
N GLU A 162 16.30 -13.22 -3.13
CA GLU A 162 16.14 -14.42 -2.28
C GLU A 162 15.49 -14.11 -0.93
N TYR A 163 14.34 -13.41 -0.95
CA TYR A 163 13.56 -13.17 0.26
C TYR A 163 12.21 -13.92 0.21
N PRO A 164 11.91 -14.73 1.23
CA PRO A 164 10.75 -15.63 1.20
C PRO A 164 9.44 -14.96 1.59
N GLY A 165 9.47 -13.70 2.04
CA GLY A 165 8.25 -13.02 2.52
C GLY A 165 8.50 -11.61 3.05
N ILE A 166 7.49 -11.06 3.70
CA ILE A 166 7.48 -9.71 4.25
C ILE A 166 7.22 -9.74 5.77
N PRO A 167 7.71 -8.73 6.53
CA PRO A 167 8.52 -7.60 6.05
C PRO A 167 9.90 -8.04 5.56
N THR A 168 10.41 -7.36 4.55
CA THR A 168 11.81 -7.45 4.12
C THR A 168 12.34 -6.04 3.93
N TYR A 169 13.54 -5.82 4.44
CA TYR A 169 14.20 -4.52 4.44
C TYR A 169 15.43 -4.54 3.57
N PHE A 170 15.63 -3.44 2.84
CA PHE A 170 16.86 -3.16 2.12
C PHE A 170 17.38 -1.80 2.56
N VAL A 171 18.64 -1.71 2.95
CA VAL A 171 19.33 -0.45 3.21
C VAL A 171 20.23 -0.14 2.02
N ILE A 172 20.02 1.03 1.44
CA ILE A 172 20.84 1.54 0.34
C ILE A 172 21.69 2.68 0.90
N ASP A 173 23.00 2.58 0.72
CA ASP A 173 23.95 3.56 1.20
C ASP A 173 23.93 4.88 0.39
N ARG A 174 24.74 5.83 0.79
CA ARG A 174 24.83 7.15 0.14
C ARG A 174 25.35 7.08 -1.30
N GLU A 175 26.11 6.04 -1.62
CA GLU A 175 26.63 5.73 -2.97
C GLU A 175 25.58 5.02 -3.83
N GLY A 176 24.45 4.62 -3.24
CA GLY A 176 23.34 3.93 -3.90
C GLY A 176 23.58 2.42 -4.05
N LYS A 177 24.41 1.83 -3.21
CA LYS A 177 24.64 0.38 -3.15
C LYS A 177 23.80 -0.24 -2.04
N LEU A 178 23.39 -1.48 -2.22
CA LEU A 178 22.77 -2.29 -1.20
C LEU A 178 23.80 -2.63 -0.11
N SER A 179 23.67 -2.05 1.08
CA SER A 179 24.57 -2.26 2.22
C SER A 179 24.04 -3.35 3.17
N TYR A 180 22.70 -3.44 3.34
CA TYR A 180 22.09 -4.41 4.23
C TYR A 180 20.77 -4.94 3.68
N LYS A 181 20.48 -6.21 3.96
CA LYS A 181 19.20 -6.85 3.63
C LYS A 181 18.81 -7.81 4.74
N VAL A 182 17.56 -7.77 5.17
CA VAL A 182 17.00 -8.73 6.14
C VAL A 182 15.54 -9.02 5.85
N THR A 183 15.14 -10.29 6.01
CA THR A 183 13.73 -10.71 6.04
C THR A 183 13.31 -10.95 7.48
N GLY A 184 12.13 -10.43 7.84
CA GLY A 184 11.68 -10.29 9.22
C GLY A 184 12.22 -9.00 9.85
N PHE A 185 11.56 -8.57 10.92
CA PHE A 185 11.99 -7.37 11.65
C PHE A 185 13.06 -7.73 12.69
N PRO A 186 14.32 -7.24 12.57
CA PRO A 186 15.41 -7.61 13.46
C PRO A 186 15.39 -6.85 14.79
N GLY A 187 14.48 -5.89 14.96
CA GLY A 187 14.41 -4.98 16.08
C GLY A 187 14.85 -3.55 15.72
N ALA A 188 14.36 -2.57 16.49
CA ALA A 188 14.58 -1.15 16.19
C ALA A 188 16.05 -0.74 16.35
N GLU A 189 16.76 -1.28 17.34
CA GLU A 189 18.18 -0.98 17.58
C GLU A 189 19.07 -1.49 16.44
N VAL A 190 18.87 -2.74 15.99
CA VAL A 190 19.61 -3.29 14.85
C VAL A 190 19.35 -2.46 13.60
N MET A 191 18.08 -2.12 13.33
CA MET A 191 17.75 -1.27 12.18
C MET A 191 18.38 0.11 12.28
N LYS A 192 18.46 0.69 13.48
CA LYS A 192 19.11 1.98 13.71
C LYS A 192 20.61 1.90 13.40
N GLU A 193 21.29 0.85 13.87
CA GLU A 193 22.72 0.63 13.60
C GLU A 193 23.01 0.54 12.11
N GLU A 194 22.17 -0.19 11.36
CA GLU A 194 22.32 -0.36 9.90
C GLU A 194 21.99 0.90 9.08
N LEU A 195 21.36 1.91 9.70
CA LEU A 195 20.99 3.18 9.07
C LEU A 195 21.96 4.33 9.40
N LEU A 196 22.90 4.14 10.30
CA LEU A 196 23.92 5.13 10.67
C LEU A 196 25.15 5.05 9.77
#